data_3b1082e53e4c41de06d6300792bad32d
#
_entry.id   3b1082e53e4c41de06d6300792bad32d
#
_cell.length_a   1.000
_cell.length_b   1.000
_cell.length_c   1.000
_cell.angle_alpha   90.00
_cell.angle_beta   90.00
_cell.angle_gamma   90.00
#
_symmetry.space_group_name_H-M   'P 1'
#
loop_
_entity.id
_entity.type
_entity.pdbx_description
1 polymer ?
#
loop_
_entity_poly.entity_id
_entity_poly.type
_entity_poly.pdbx_seq_one_letter_code
_entity_poly.pdbx_strand_id
1 'polypeptide(L)'
;MKRCYGCMQPIENEKLHTCPHCGASLDLEAVPPQFLQPGTVLQNKFIVGKAIGSGGFGNTYIGWNETLLCKVAIKEFYPGQICERDSDGITVRPKDAKSAHHFRAGLQSFLEEARSVANLQDIKGVVAIYTFFEQNGTGYIVMEYLEGMDVKSILKQSGNKKDYEWCRRVILTVLHT
;
A
#
# COMPACT_ATOMS: atom_id res chain seq x y z
N MET A 1 -12.28 -16.42 -9.05
CA MET A 1 -12.99 -16.31 -7.76
C MET A 1 -12.99 -14.83 -7.36
N LYS A 2 -14.18 -14.22 -7.12
CA LYS A 2 -14.29 -12.82 -6.70
C LYS A 2 -13.67 -12.64 -5.30
N ARG A 3 -12.96 -11.54 -5.08
CA ARG A 3 -12.39 -11.17 -3.77
C ARG A 3 -12.95 -9.86 -3.27
N CYS A 4 -13.03 -9.74 -1.96
CA CYS A 4 -13.32 -8.47 -1.31
C CYS A 4 -12.11 -7.55 -1.42
N TYR A 5 -12.25 -6.40 -2.05
CA TYR A 5 -11.15 -5.44 -2.18
C TYR A 5 -10.79 -4.72 -0.87
N GLY A 6 -11.58 -4.90 0.19
CA GLY A 6 -11.28 -4.39 1.52
C GLY A 6 -10.38 -5.28 2.38
N CYS A 7 -10.43 -6.62 2.19
CA CYS A 7 -9.66 -7.57 3.02
C CYS A 7 -9.02 -8.73 2.24
N MET A 8 -9.21 -8.78 0.92
CA MET A 8 -8.71 -9.81 0.00
C MET A 8 -9.22 -11.24 0.28
N GLN A 9 -10.20 -11.40 1.17
CA GLN A 9 -10.85 -12.70 1.38
C GLN A 9 -11.74 -13.07 0.18
N PRO A 10 -11.83 -14.37 -0.17
CA PRO A 10 -12.69 -14.82 -1.24
C PRO A 10 -14.16 -14.59 -0.91
N ILE A 11 -14.97 -14.31 -1.93
CA ILE A 11 -16.41 -14.13 -1.82
C ILE A 11 -17.08 -15.24 -2.60
N GLU A 12 -17.72 -16.15 -1.88
CA GLU A 12 -18.41 -17.30 -2.48
C GLU A 12 -19.77 -16.93 -3.09
N ASN A 13 -20.49 -16.02 -2.43
CA ASN A 13 -21.80 -15.57 -2.90
C ASN A 13 -21.68 -14.17 -3.54
N GLU A 14 -21.71 -14.13 -4.86
CA GLU A 14 -21.57 -12.89 -5.65
C GLU A 14 -22.73 -11.90 -5.52
N LYS A 15 -23.87 -12.34 -4.92
CA LYS A 15 -25.04 -11.49 -4.69
C LYS A 15 -24.93 -10.62 -3.43
N LEU A 16 -23.87 -10.79 -2.65
CA LEU A 16 -23.66 -9.99 -1.45
C LEU A 16 -23.21 -8.58 -1.82
N HIS A 17 -23.77 -7.59 -1.16
CA HIS A 17 -23.37 -6.17 -1.23
C HIS A 17 -22.37 -5.79 -0.14
N THR A 18 -22.23 -6.61 0.90
CA THR A 18 -21.33 -6.37 2.03
C THR A 18 -20.49 -7.61 2.30
N CYS A 19 -19.19 -7.39 2.50
CA CYS A 19 -18.27 -8.48 2.81
C CYS A 19 -18.56 -9.09 4.18
N PRO A 20 -18.79 -10.42 4.27
CA PRO A 20 -19.05 -11.08 5.56
C PRO A 20 -17.85 -11.12 6.48
N HIS A 21 -16.62 -10.91 5.96
CA HIS A 21 -15.38 -10.99 6.73
C HIS A 21 -14.98 -9.64 7.34
N CYS A 22 -15.18 -8.51 6.65
CA CYS A 22 -14.69 -7.21 7.09
C CYS A 22 -15.73 -6.08 7.05
N GLY A 23 -16.95 -6.34 6.60
CA GLY A 23 -18.02 -5.34 6.53
C GLY A 23 -17.88 -4.30 5.41
N ALA A 24 -16.84 -4.39 4.56
CA ALA A 24 -16.67 -3.46 3.45
C ALA A 24 -17.75 -3.67 2.38
N SER A 25 -18.16 -2.58 1.69
CA SER A 25 -18.98 -2.67 0.49
C SER A 25 -18.27 -3.53 -0.58
N LEU A 26 -19.02 -4.41 -1.22
CA LEU A 26 -18.59 -5.21 -2.36
C LEU A 26 -18.96 -4.58 -3.70
N ASP A 27 -19.75 -3.51 -3.66
CA ASP A 27 -20.07 -2.72 -4.82
C ASP A 27 -18.90 -1.81 -5.16
N LEU A 28 -18.56 -1.72 -6.45
CA LEU A 28 -17.49 -0.87 -6.93
C LEU A 28 -17.96 0.58 -6.92
N GLU A 29 -17.51 1.32 -5.93
CA GLU A 29 -17.71 2.78 -5.85
C GLU A 29 -16.52 3.49 -6.52
N ALA A 30 -16.80 4.65 -7.10
CA ALA A 30 -15.72 5.51 -7.62
C ALA A 30 -14.82 5.97 -6.47
N VAL A 31 -13.51 5.80 -6.64
CA VAL A 31 -12.53 6.29 -5.67
C VAL A 31 -12.04 7.68 -6.05
N PRO A 32 -11.53 8.47 -5.08
CA PRO A 32 -10.88 9.75 -5.39
C PRO A 32 -9.78 9.58 -6.46
N PRO A 33 -9.62 10.57 -7.38
CA PRO A 33 -8.75 10.45 -8.56
C PRO A 33 -7.30 10.10 -8.28
N GLN A 34 -6.79 10.41 -7.09
CA GLN A 34 -5.43 10.06 -6.70
C GLN A 34 -5.21 8.56 -6.48
N PHE A 35 -6.26 7.77 -6.31
CA PHE A 35 -6.15 6.34 -6.04
C PHE A 35 -6.41 5.50 -7.30
N LEU A 36 -5.75 4.35 -7.37
CA LEU A 36 -6.12 3.29 -8.31
C LEU A 36 -7.50 2.72 -7.94
N GLN A 37 -8.30 2.43 -8.97
CA GLN A 37 -9.56 1.74 -8.78
C GLN A 37 -9.30 0.32 -8.24
N PRO A 38 -10.00 -0.12 -7.17
CA PRO A 38 -9.95 -1.49 -6.72
C PRO A 38 -10.27 -2.48 -7.84
N GLY A 39 -9.49 -3.55 -7.95
CA GLY A 39 -9.55 -4.51 -9.05
C GLY A 39 -8.54 -4.24 -10.15
N THR A 40 -7.84 -3.10 -10.16
CA THR A 40 -6.70 -2.87 -11.06
C THR A 40 -5.67 -3.99 -10.89
N VAL A 41 -5.15 -4.52 -12.01
CA VAL A 41 -4.15 -5.58 -12.00
C VAL A 41 -2.79 -5.03 -12.43
N LEU A 42 -1.79 -5.22 -11.59
CA LEU A 42 -0.41 -4.83 -11.86
C LEU A 42 0.42 -6.09 -12.17
N GLN A 43 1.34 -5.97 -13.17
CA GLN A 43 2.22 -7.08 -13.61
C GLN A 43 1.46 -8.39 -13.88
N ASN A 44 0.19 -8.33 -14.27
CA ASN A 44 -0.70 -9.48 -14.49
C ASN A 44 -0.80 -10.48 -13.31
N LYS A 45 -0.46 -10.06 -12.10
CA LYS A 45 -0.43 -10.93 -10.91
C LYS A 45 -0.76 -10.26 -9.58
N PHE A 46 -0.79 -8.93 -9.51
CA PHE A 46 -1.13 -8.23 -8.27
C PHE A 46 -2.46 -7.51 -8.42
N ILE A 47 -3.48 -7.99 -7.74
CA ILE A 47 -4.79 -7.32 -7.70
C ILE A 47 -4.73 -6.21 -6.64
N VAL A 48 -5.00 -4.98 -7.05
CA VAL A 48 -5.09 -3.81 -6.16
C VAL A 48 -6.44 -3.81 -5.46
N GLY A 49 -6.44 -3.65 -4.17
CA GLY A 49 -7.63 -3.44 -3.36
C GLY A 49 -7.80 -1.98 -2.94
N LYS A 50 -8.49 -1.78 -1.84
CA LYS A 50 -8.75 -0.45 -1.32
C LYS A 50 -7.44 0.19 -0.79
N ALA A 51 -7.34 1.52 -0.91
CA ALA A 51 -6.28 2.28 -0.26
C ALA A 51 -6.38 2.15 1.27
N ILE A 52 -5.25 1.85 1.91
CA ILE A 52 -5.10 1.70 3.36
C ILE A 52 -4.25 2.81 3.98
N GLY A 53 -3.58 3.61 3.14
CA GLY A 53 -2.79 4.76 3.55
C GLY A 53 -2.50 5.68 2.38
N SER A 54 -2.31 6.96 2.69
CA SER A 54 -1.87 8.00 1.74
C SER A 54 -0.99 8.99 2.49
N GLY A 55 0.07 9.45 1.84
CA GLY A 55 1.04 10.38 2.41
C GLY A 55 1.79 11.17 1.35
N GLY A 56 2.78 11.96 1.78
CA GLY A 56 3.54 12.84 0.87
C GLY A 56 4.30 12.12 -0.25
N PHE A 57 4.62 10.85 -0.06
CA PHE A 57 5.38 10.04 -1.03
C PHE A 57 4.52 9.09 -1.85
N GLY A 58 3.23 8.95 -1.53
CA GLY A 58 2.36 8.09 -2.31
C GLY A 58 1.23 7.42 -1.55
N ASN A 59 0.65 6.44 -2.20
CA ASN A 59 -0.50 5.69 -1.74
C ASN A 59 -0.10 4.26 -1.38
N THR A 60 -0.77 3.68 -0.40
CA THR A 60 -0.60 2.27 -0.03
C THR A 60 -1.95 1.58 -0.12
N TYR A 61 -1.97 0.42 -0.77
CA TYR A 61 -3.16 -0.39 -0.97
C TYR A 61 -2.99 -1.75 -0.32
N ILE A 62 -4.08 -2.33 0.18
CA ILE A 62 -4.13 -3.77 0.35
C ILE A 62 -4.16 -4.41 -1.05
N GLY A 63 -3.52 -5.55 -1.24
CA GLY A 63 -3.52 -6.25 -2.51
C GLY A 63 -3.51 -7.77 -2.34
N TRP A 64 -3.63 -8.46 -3.46
CA TRP A 64 -3.55 -9.91 -3.54
C TRP A 64 -2.49 -10.31 -4.56
N ASN A 65 -1.59 -11.19 -4.18
CA ASN A 65 -0.64 -11.83 -5.09
C ASN A 65 -1.22 -13.16 -5.59
N GLU A 66 -1.57 -13.23 -6.88
CA GLU A 66 -2.16 -14.42 -7.47
C GLU A 66 -1.18 -15.59 -7.63
N THR A 67 0.12 -15.30 -7.67
CA THR A 67 1.15 -16.34 -7.75
C THR A 67 1.43 -16.98 -6.39
N LEU A 68 1.59 -16.16 -5.35
CA LEU A 68 1.89 -16.63 -3.99
C LEU A 68 0.62 -16.94 -3.19
N LEU A 69 -0.56 -16.62 -3.71
CA LEU A 69 -1.86 -16.79 -3.07
C LEU A 69 -1.94 -16.16 -1.67
N CYS A 70 -1.40 -14.95 -1.53
CA CYS A 70 -1.35 -14.25 -0.25
C CYS A 70 -1.72 -12.77 -0.37
N LYS A 71 -2.12 -12.18 0.77
CA LYS A 71 -2.27 -10.74 0.92
C LYS A 71 -0.92 -10.04 0.81
N VAL A 72 -0.91 -8.87 0.19
CA VAL A 72 0.26 -8.01 0.07
C VAL A 72 -0.12 -6.56 0.38
N ALA A 73 0.85 -5.74 0.74
CA ALA A 73 0.74 -4.30 0.68
C ALA A 73 1.41 -3.81 -0.62
N ILE A 74 0.74 -2.90 -1.32
CA ILE A 74 1.25 -2.32 -2.57
C ILE A 74 1.41 -0.83 -2.34
N LYS A 75 2.65 -0.34 -2.33
CA LYS A 75 2.96 1.09 -2.21
C LYS A 75 3.21 1.65 -3.60
N GLU A 76 2.46 2.68 -3.97
CA GLU A 76 2.57 3.41 -5.24
C GLU A 76 3.29 4.74 -4.99
N PHE A 77 4.28 5.07 -5.79
CA PHE A 77 4.88 6.40 -5.78
C PHE A 77 3.91 7.41 -6.42
N TYR A 78 3.30 8.26 -5.59
CA TYR A 78 2.33 9.25 -6.03
C TYR A 78 2.47 10.55 -5.22
N PRO A 79 3.50 11.36 -5.46
CA PRO A 79 3.66 12.67 -4.81
C PRO A 79 2.66 13.68 -5.39
N GLY A 80 1.42 13.67 -4.94
CA GLY A 80 0.28 14.39 -5.51
C GLY A 80 0.44 15.91 -5.62
N GLN A 81 1.48 16.49 -5.00
CA GLN A 81 1.82 17.91 -5.19
C GLN A 81 2.40 18.17 -6.58
N ILE A 82 3.16 17.22 -7.15
CA ILE A 82 3.91 17.36 -8.40
C ILE A 82 3.48 16.40 -9.50
N CYS A 83 2.55 15.50 -9.22
CA CYS A 83 1.98 14.58 -10.22
C CYS A 83 0.46 14.56 -10.15
N GLU A 84 -0.12 14.00 -11.18
CA GLU A 84 -1.55 13.72 -11.30
C GLU A 84 -1.77 12.41 -12.01
N ARG A 85 -2.97 11.84 -11.87
CA ARG A 85 -3.40 10.66 -12.61
C ARG A 85 -4.20 11.09 -13.84
N ASP A 86 -3.92 10.45 -14.97
CA ASP A 86 -4.64 10.70 -16.21
C ASP A 86 -6.11 10.25 -16.14
N SER A 87 -6.87 10.65 -17.14
CA SER A 87 -8.29 10.33 -17.28
C SER A 87 -8.58 8.82 -17.43
N ASP A 88 -7.56 8.01 -17.76
CA ASP A 88 -7.65 6.54 -17.76
C ASP A 88 -7.75 5.93 -16.33
N GLY A 89 -7.56 6.75 -15.29
CA GLY A 89 -7.58 6.34 -13.90
C GLY A 89 -6.39 5.47 -13.46
N ILE A 90 -5.37 5.34 -14.31
CA ILE A 90 -4.23 4.41 -14.10
C ILE A 90 -2.90 5.12 -14.24
N THR A 91 -2.67 5.82 -15.35
CA THR A 91 -1.39 6.44 -15.70
C THR A 91 -1.10 7.65 -14.83
N VAL A 92 0.11 7.72 -14.28
CA VAL A 92 0.60 8.85 -13.49
C VAL A 92 1.57 9.68 -14.33
N ARG A 93 1.41 10.99 -14.31
CA ARG A 93 2.32 11.92 -14.99
C ARG A 93 2.65 13.13 -14.11
N PRO A 94 3.82 13.74 -14.31
CA PRO A 94 4.12 15.05 -13.73
C PRO A 94 3.14 16.12 -14.23
N LYS A 95 2.75 17.06 -13.37
CA LYS A 95 1.82 18.16 -13.70
C LYS A 95 2.37 19.12 -14.76
N ASP A 96 3.69 19.31 -14.76
CA ASP A 96 4.38 20.24 -15.66
C ASP A 96 5.87 19.83 -15.85
N ALA A 97 6.55 20.52 -16.76
CA ALA A 97 7.95 20.26 -17.08
C ALA A 97 8.90 20.48 -15.88
N LYS A 98 8.59 21.42 -14.98
CA LYS A 98 9.38 21.67 -13.77
C LYS A 98 9.24 20.51 -12.78
N SER A 99 8.04 20.03 -12.62
CA SER A 99 7.72 18.88 -11.76
C SER A 99 8.31 17.57 -12.29
N ALA A 100 8.50 17.44 -13.62
CA ALA A 100 9.02 16.21 -14.24
C ALA A 100 10.42 15.82 -13.73
N HIS A 101 11.31 16.78 -13.50
CA HIS A 101 12.63 16.50 -12.96
C HIS A 101 12.57 15.97 -11.52
N HIS A 102 11.79 16.64 -10.65
CA HIS A 102 11.62 16.23 -9.26
C HIS A 102 10.89 14.88 -9.15
N PHE A 103 9.89 14.65 -9.99
CA PHE A 103 9.17 13.39 -10.03
C PHE A 103 10.10 12.24 -10.40
N ARG A 104 10.94 12.40 -11.45
CA ARG A 104 11.89 11.36 -11.88
C ARG A 104 12.94 11.06 -10.81
N ALA A 105 13.52 12.10 -10.20
CA ALA A 105 14.47 11.91 -9.10
C ALA A 105 13.83 11.23 -7.89
N GLY A 106 12.62 11.62 -7.52
CA GLY A 106 11.86 11.00 -6.43
C GLY A 106 11.49 9.53 -6.72
N LEU A 107 11.09 9.22 -7.96
CA LEU A 107 10.81 7.85 -8.39
C LEU A 107 12.06 6.96 -8.28
N GLN A 108 13.20 7.45 -8.74
CA GLN A 108 14.46 6.73 -8.61
C GLN A 108 14.80 6.46 -7.14
N SER A 109 14.74 7.47 -6.28
CA SER A 109 14.99 7.30 -4.84
C SER A 109 14.02 6.31 -4.18
N PHE A 110 12.75 6.33 -4.59
CA PHE A 110 11.73 5.40 -4.10
C PHE A 110 12.06 3.93 -4.42
N LEU A 111 12.55 3.66 -5.64
CA LEU A 111 12.96 2.32 -6.05
C LEU A 111 14.32 1.90 -5.45
N GLU A 112 15.23 2.84 -5.23
CA GLU A 112 16.50 2.59 -4.53
C GLU A 112 16.28 2.26 -3.05
N GLU A 113 15.35 2.95 -2.37
CA GLU A 113 14.91 2.62 -1.01
C GLU A 113 14.37 1.19 -0.95
N ALA A 114 13.49 0.81 -1.89
CA ALA A 114 12.97 -0.55 -1.96
C ALA A 114 14.08 -1.60 -2.09
N ARG A 115 15.07 -1.34 -2.96
CA ARG A 115 16.24 -2.24 -3.15
C ARG A 115 17.05 -2.36 -1.87
N SER A 116 17.27 -1.25 -1.16
CA SER A 116 18.02 -1.24 0.09
C SER A 116 17.32 -2.04 1.18
N VAL A 117 15.99 -1.85 1.34
CA VAL A 117 15.20 -2.61 2.32
C VAL A 117 15.10 -4.08 1.95
N ALA A 118 15.01 -4.43 0.65
CA ALA A 118 14.96 -5.83 0.21
C ALA A 118 16.23 -6.62 0.60
N ASN A 119 17.37 -5.96 0.75
CA ASN A 119 18.60 -6.59 1.23
C ASN A 119 18.61 -6.85 2.74
N LEU A 120 17.63 -6.34 3.48
CA LEU A 120 17.49 -6.48 4.94
C LEU A 120 16.37 -7.46 5.34
N GLN A 121 15.82 -8.24 4.39
CA GLN A 121 14.66 -9.10 4.62
C GLN A 121 14.90 -10.23 5.64
N ASP A 122 16.16 -10.59 5.91
CA ASP A 122 16.52 -11.60 6.92
C ASP A 122 16.55 -11.02 8.34
N ILE A 123 16.41 -9.69 8.49
CA ILE A 123 16.40 -9.02 9.78
C ILE A 123 14.97 -9.05 10.34
N LYS A 124 14.82 -9.69 11.49
CA LYS A 124 13.53 -9.76 12.18
C LYS A 124 13.03 -8.35 12.53
N GLY A 125 11.81 -8.03 12.13
CA GLY A 125 11.20 -6.71 12.37
C GLY A 125 11.28 -5.77 11.17
N VAL A 126 12.03 -6.13 10.12
CA VAL A 126 11.99 -5.44 8.83
C VAL A 126 10.95 -6.09 7.92
N VAL A 127 10.11 -5.28 7.28
CA VAL A 127 9.08 -5.76 6.35
C VAL A 127 9.72 -6.42 5.12
N ALA A 128 9.23 -7.59 4.73
CA ALA A 128 9.71 -8.28 3.54
C ALA A 128 9.20 -7.60 2.26
N ILE A 129 10.12 -7.21 1.38
CA ILE A 129 9.79 -6.73 0.03
C ILE A 129 9.82 -7.91 -0.93
N TYR A 130 8.68 -8.19 -1.59
CA TYR A 130 8.57 -9.27 -2.57
C TYR A 130 9.08 -8.86 -3.94
N THR A 131 8.79 -7.63 -4.37
CA THR A 131 9.23 -7.07 -5.64
C THR A 131 8.98 -5.57 -5.70
N PHE A 132 9.67 -4.90 -6.63
CA PHE A 132 9.39 -3.51 -7.01
C PHE A 132 9.58 -3.37 -8.52
N PHE A 133 8.82 -2.47 -9.14
CA PHE A 133 8.81 -2.29 -10.60
C PHE A 133 8.24 -0.93 -10.98
N GLU A 134 8.50 -0.53 -12.22
CA GLU A 134 7.84 0.60 -12.86
C GLU A 134 6.71 0.11 -13.76
N GLN A 135 5.56 0.76 -13.69
CA GLN A 135 4.40 0.57 -14.54
C GLN A 135 3.52 1.83 -14.48
N ASN A 136 2.69 2.08 -15.48
CA ASN A 136 1.73 3.20 -15.51
C ASN A 136 2.38 4.59 -15.26
N GLY A 137 3.62 4.78 -15.69
CA GLY A 137 4.36 6.03 -15.51
C GLY A 137 4.85 6.31 -14.07
N THR A 138 4.77 5.31 -13.18
CA THR A 138 5.22 5.42 -11.78
C THR A 138 5.85 4.13 -11.27
N GLY A 139 6.25 4.10 -10.00
CA GLY A 139 6.85 2.94 -9.34
C GLY A 139 5.93 2.32 -8.31
N TYR A 140 6.05 1.01 -8.18
CA TYR A 140 5.33 0.21 -7.20
C TYR A 140 6.30 -0.64 -6.39
N ILE A 141 6.04 -0.75 -5.07
CA ILE A 141 6.70 -1.70 -4.18
C ILE A 141 5.64 -2.65 -3.66
N VAL A 142 5.84 -3.94 -3.84
CA VAL A 142 4.97 -4.99 -3.30
C VAL A 142 5.68 -5.65 -2.13
N MET A 143 5.06 -5.61 -0.98
CA MET A 143 5.65 -6.06 0.28
C MET A 143 4.66 -6.88 1.11
N GLU A 144 5.15 -7.48 2.15
CA GLU A 144 4.37 -8.17 3.17
C GLU A 144 3.25 -7.25 3.69
N TYR A 145 2.04 -7.80 3.78
CA TYR A 145 0.94 -7.13 4.45
C TYR A 145 0.98 -7.44 5.94
N LEU A 146 1.28 -6.44 6.75
CA LEU A 146 1.31 -6.56 8.19
C LEU A 146 -0.11 -6.38 8.75
N GLU A 147 -0.63 -7.42 9.40
CA GLU A 147 -1.90 -7.36 10.12
C GLU A 147 -1.70 -6.69 11.49
N GLY A 148 -2.58 -5.77 11.82
CA GLY A 148 -2.52 -5.09 13.11
C GLY A 148 -2.79 -3.59 13.02
N MET A 149 -2.30 -2.86 14.01
CA MET A 149 -2.42 -1.41 14.10
C MET A 149 -1.04 -0.77 14.26
N ASP A 150 -0.84 0.36 13.60
CA ASP A 150 0.34 1.19 13.81
C ASP A 150 0.34 1.84 15.21
N VAL A 151 1.53 2.22 15.68
CA VAL A 151 1.72 2.84 16.99
C VAL A 151 0.87 4.10 17.18
N LYS A 152 0.70 4.91 16.13
CA LYS A 152 -0.11 6.13 16.19
C LYS A 152 -1.59 5.81 16.46
N SER A 153 -2.12 4.80 15.78
CA SER A 153 -3.49 4.32 15.97
C SER A 153 -3.71 3.75 17.36
N ILE A 154 -2.76 2.96 17.86
CA ILE A 154 -2.79 2.44 19.24
C ILE A 154 -2.78 3.56 20.26
N LEU A 155 -1.93 4.57 20.10
CA LEU A 155 -1.87 5.73 21.00
C LEU A 155 -3.18 6.52 20.97
N LYS A 156 -3.73 6.78 19.79
CA LYS A 156 -5.00 7.50 19.63
C LYS A 156 -6.15 6.78 20.35
N GLN A 157 -6.25 5.46 20.23
CA GLN A 157 -7.28 4.67 20.92
C GLN A 157 -7.13 4.67 22.45
N SER A 158 -5.91 4.81 22.96
CA SER A 158 -5.62 4.86 24.39
C SER A 158 -5.56 6.28 24.97
N GLY A 159 -6.12 7.27 24.28
CA GLY A 159 -6.10 8.67 24.74
C GLY A 159 -4.70 9.29 24.75
N ASN A 160 -3.82 8.86 23.86
CA ASN A 160 -2.42 9.27 23.74
C ASN A 160 -1.56 8.95 24.99
N LYS A 161 -1.97 7.96 25.76
CA LYS A 161 -1.24 7.52 26.97
C LYS A 161 -0.92 6.04 26.87
N LYS A 162 0.31 5.69 27.20
CA LYS A 162 0.78 4.32 27.41
C LYS A 162 1.69 4.31 28.62
N ASP A 163 1.72 3.17 29.31
CA ASP A 163 2.63 2.99 30.46
C ASP A 163 4.09 2.85 29.99
N TYR A 164 4.99 3.00 30.95
CA TYR A 164 6.44 2.92 30.70
C TYR A 164 6.85 1.57 30.10
N GLU A 165 6.28 0.46 30.59
CA GLU A 165 6.64 -0.89 30.11
C GLU A 165 6.23 -1.13 28.65
N TRP A 166 5.09 -0.59 28.20
CA TRP A 166 4.70 -0.64 26.81
C TRP A 166 5.67 0.17 25.93
N CYS A 167 6.00 1.41 26.35
CA CYS A 167 6.94 2.26 25.63
C CYS A 167 8.32 1.60 25.52
N ARG A 168 8.80 1.06 26.64
CA ARG A 168 10.08 0.34 26.72
C ARG A 168 10.11 -0.86 25.76
N ARG A 169 9.08 -1.69 25.73
CA ARG A 169 8.99 -2.83 24.79
C ARG A 169 9.06 -2.39 23.35
N VAL A 170 8.27 -1.39 22.95
CA VAL A 170 8.27 -0.88 21.56
C VAL A 170 9.65 -0.37 21.17
N ILE A 171 10.27 0.47 22.01
CA ILE A 171 11.58 1.05 21.76
C ILE A 171 12.67 -0.04 21.66
N LEU A 172 12.70 -0.97 22.61
CA LEU A 172 13.69 -2.05 22.58
C LEU A 172 13.51 -2.97 21.37
N THR A 173 12.27 -3.23 20.94
CA THR A 173 12.04 -4.01 19.73
C THR A 173 12.67 -3.31 18.50
N VAL A 174 12.48 -1.99 18.36
CA VAL A 174 13.07 -1.21 17.26
C VAL A 174 14.59 -1.15 17.34
N LEU A 175 15.16 -1.01 18.55
CA LEU A 175 16.62 -0.92 18.72
C LEU A 175 17.36 -2.24 18.51
N HIS A 176 16.67 -3.37 18.60
CA HIS A 176 17.24 -4.71 18.41
C HIS A 176 16.96 -5.27 17.00
N THR A 177 16.37 -4.46 16.10
CA THR A 177 16.22 -4.73 14.69
C THR A 177 17.41 -4.16 13.91
#